data_1465a6bb6587003bb82b9503e9a89b9c
#
_entry.id   1465a6bb6587003bb82b9503e9a89b9c
#
_cell.length_a   1.000
_cell.length_b   1.000
_cell.length_c   1.000
_cell.angle_alpha   90.00
_cell.angle_beta   90.00
_cell.angle_gamma   90.00
#
_symmetry.space_group_name_H-M   'P 1'
#
loop_
_entity.id
_entity.type
_entity.pdbx_description
1 polymer ?
#
loop_
_entity_poly.entity_id
_entity_poly.type
_entity_poly.pdbx_seq_one_letter_code
_entity_poly.pdbx_strand_id
1 'polypeptide(L)'
;MLRFEEGKLVMPSFKPGDIVLQGKSSDDSPVEVAICSAEESGGETWYEIEVRQKDSTKWVNPCVPSGQVSSPRALAVRGVWDETGARQDVNGSFTFACELGAIAKCSTWGYKPWDSKMADLHQACTRMARADYCGDGRSETKDNNIIDMYDGMGHVERETRETPGFSPSRATFEAAWTPEGAWCLARTRKNTPLEEVMQQCPGRFEKSEKDLGDGDVCTLARKVDANERRLVHNRSYPPEMLTRPSISR
;
A
#
# COMPACT_ATOMS: atom_id res chain seq x y z
N MET A 1 -3.65 23.51 18.97
CA MET A 1 -3.10 23.31 17.61
C MET A 1 -2.98 21.82 17.37
N LEU A 2 -3.55 21.30 16.31
CA LEU A 2 -3.46 19.89 15.93
C LEU A 2 -2.00 19.56 15.58
N ARG A 3 -1.46 18.47 16.10
CA ARG A 3 -0.12 17.97 15.78
C ARG A 3 -0.23 16.54 15.30
N PHE A 4 0.67 16.16 14.44
CA PHE A 4 0.85 14.77 14.01
C PHE A 4 2.10 14.22 14.69
N GLU A 5 1.96 13.18 15.48
CA GLU A 5 3.05 12.53 16.22
C GLU A 5 2.91 11.01 16.07
N GLU A 6 3.92 10.35 15.51
CA GLU A 6 4.04 8.87 15.42
C GLU A 6 2.76 8.15 14.95
N GLY A 7 2.13 8.64 13.89
CA GLY A 7 0.90 8.03 13.34
C GLY A 7 -0.39 8.46 14.05
N LYS A 8 -0.33 9.42 14.98
CA LYS A 8 -1.48 9.91 15.73
C LYS A 8 -1.69 11.41 15.53
N LEU A 9 -2.95 11.82 15.59
CA LEU A 9 -3.32 13.22 15.74
C LEU A 9 -3.42 13.56 17.20
N VAL A 10 -2.57 14.46 17.68
CA VAL A 10 -2.52 14.88 19.07
C VAL A 10 -3.11 16.27 19.22
N MET A 11 -4.10 16.40 20.10
CA MET A 11 -4.67 17.68 20.54
C MET A 11 -4.88 17.72 22.02
N PRO A 12 -4.56 18.83 22.70
CA PRO A 12 -4.71 18.95 24.16
C PRO A 12 -6.15 18.83 24.68
N SER A 13 -7.15 18.98 23.83
CA SER A 13 -8.59 18.97 24.17
C SER A 13 -9.44 18.27 23.13
N PHE A 14 -8.96 17.14 22.64
CA PHE A 14 -9.66 16.40 21.59
C PHE A 14 -10.90 15.70 22.13
N LYS A 15 -12.07 16.10 21.62
CA LYS A 15 -13.27 15.28 21.65
C LYS A 15 -13.64 14.95 20.22
N PRO A 16 -13.72 13.66 19.86
CA PRO A 16 -14.29 13.26 18.58
C PRO A 16 -15.66 13.93 18.38
N GLY A 17 -15.97 14.36 17.18
CA GLY A 17 -17.20 15.08 16.86
C GLY A 17 -17.10 16.61 16.86
N ASP A 18 -16.11 17.20 17.55
CA ASP A 18 -15.93 18.66 17.61
C ASP A 18 -14.94 19.20 16.55
N ILE A 19 -14.31 18.29 15.75
CA ILE A 19 -13.25 18.68 14.85
C ILE A 19 -13.67 18.52 13.40
N VAL A 20 -13.62 19.64 12.70
CA VAL A 20 -13.72 19.68 11.24
C VAL A 20 -12.43 20.26 10.70
N LEU A 21 -11.76 19.48 9.86
CA LEU A 21 -10.53 19.86 9.17
C LEU A 21 -10.86 20.30 7.73
N GLN A 22 -10.06 21.20 7.19
CA GLN A 22 -10.09 21.52 5.77
C GLN A 22 -9.04 20.66 5.06
N GLY A 23 -9.42 20.04 3.97
CA GLY A 23 -8.57 19.14 3.21
C GLY A 23 -8.90 19.10 1.72
N LYS A 24 -8.28 18.16 1.04
CA LYS A 24 -8.53 17.85 -0.35
C LYS A 24 -8.78 16.35 -0.51
N SER A 25 -9.69 16.00 -1.41
CA SER A 25 -9.89 14.63 -1.86
C SER A 25 -8.82 14.22 -2.88
N SER A 26 -8.82 12.95 -3.29
CA SER A 26 -7.84 12.41 -4.25
C SER A 26 -7.90 13.05 -5.64
N ASP A 27 -8.98 13.72 -5.98
CA ASP A 27 -9.17 14.50 -7.20
C ASP A 27 -8.86 16.00 -7.01
N ASP A 28 -8.19 16.35 -5.91
CA ASP A 28 -7.80 17.70 -5.52
C ASP A 28 -8.96 18.65 -5.16
N SER A 29 -10.19 18.13 -5.12
CA SER A 29 -11.37 18.90 -4.72
C SER A 29 -11.34 19.27 -3.24
N PRO A 30 -11.68 20.52 -2.87
CA PRO A 30 -11.72 20.94 -1.47
C PRO A 30 -12.83 20.22 -0.72
N VAL A 31 -12.51 19.68 0.46
CA VAL A 31 -13.45 18.97 1.34
C VAL A 31 -13.28 19.40 2.79
N GLU A 32 -14.34 19.25 3.54
CA GLU A 32 -14.30 19.26 5.00
C GLU A 32 -14.24 17.81 5.50
N VAL A 33 -13.44 17.56 6.51
CA VAL A 33 -13.27 16.24 7.12
C VAL A 33 -13.63 16.34 8.60
N ALA A 34 -14.71 15.68 8.99
CA ALA A 34 -15.08 15.51 10.39
C ALA A 34 -14.43 14.24 10.96
N ILE A 35 -13.88 14.33 12.16
CA ILE A 35 -13.40 13.16 12.90
C ILE A 35 -14.49 12.78 13.89
N CYS A 36 -15.16 11.65 13.64
CA CYS A 36 -16.30 11.18 14.43
C CYS A 36 -15.87 10.41 15.68
N SER A 37 -14.83 9.56 15.53
CA SER A 37 -14.25 8.81 16.65
C SER A 37 -12.76 8.53 16.41
N ALA A 38 -12.08 8.10 17.48
CA ALA A 38 -10.72 7.58 17.42
C ALA A 38 -10.59 6.39 18.37
N GLU A 39 -9.98 5.30 17.89
CA GLU A 39 -9.80 4.05 18.62
C GLU A 39 -8.39 3.52 18.42
N GLU A 40 -7.77 3.06 19.50
CA GLU A 40 -6.49 2.35 19.42
C GLU A 40 -6.71 0.86 19.23
N SER A 41 -6.15 0.30 18.15
CA SER A 41 -6.24 -1.11 17.83
C SER A 41 -5.04 -1.57 17.02
N GLY A 42 -4.40 -2.69 17.41
CA GLY A 42 -3.24 -3.25 16.72
C GLY A 42 -2.00 -2.34 16.74
N GLY A 43 -1.87 -1.45 17.73
CA GLY A 43 -0.77 -0.48 17.82
C GLY A 43 -0.93 0.75 16.93
N GLU A 44 -2.08 0.91 16.28
CA GLU A 44 -2.44 2.05 15.45
C GLU A 44 -3.62 2.82 16.06
N THR A 45 -3.71 4.12 15.76
CA THR A 45 -4.90 4.92 16.07
C THR A 45 -5.76 5.03 14.82
N TRP A 46 -6.92 4.41 14.86
CA TRP A 46 -7.92 4.41 13.80
C TRP A 46 -8.95 5.51 14.03
N TYR A 47 -9.33 6.19 12.95
CA TYR A 47 -10.31 7.25 12.96
C TYR A 47 -11.53 6.86 12.14
N GLU A 48 -12.71 7.07 12.70
CA GLU A 48 -13.92 7.17 11.90
C GLU A 48 -14.02 8.60 11.39
N ILE A 49 -14.09 8.75 10.08
CA ILE A 49 -14.14 10.05 9.43
C ILE A 49 -15.33 10.14 8.48
N GLU A 50 -15.86 11.33 8.37
CA GLU A 50 -16.80 11.70 7.32
C GLU A 50 -16.27 12.89 6.54
N VAL A 51 -16.58 12.93 5.27
CA VAL A 51 -16.23 14.06 4.40
C VAL A 51 -17.46 14.72 3.83
N ARG A 52 -17.34 16.03 3.60
CA ARG A 52 -18.35 16.84 2.94
C ARG A 52 -17.70 17.70 1.89
N GLN A 53 -18.23 17.68 0.66
CA GLN A 53 -17.83 18.62 -0.39
C GLN A 53 -18.42 20.02 -0.07
N LYS A 54 -17.75 21.07 -0.53
CA LYS A 54 -18.10 22.46 -0.23
C LYS A 54 -19.56 22.81 -0.53
N ASP A 55 -20.11 22.24 -1.60
CA ASP A 55 -21.48 22.52 -2.08
C ASP A 55 -22.51 21.46 -1.63
N SER A 56 -22.12 20.58 -0.72
CA SER A 56 -22.97 19.50 -0.19
C SER A 56 -23.31 19.73 1.29
N THR A 57 -24.52 19.38 1.66
CA THR A 57 -24.92 19.30 3.09
C THR A 57 -24.73 17.92 3.68
N LYS A 58 -24.39 16.92 2.84
CA LYS A 58 -24.33 15.52 3.22
C LYS A 58 -22.90 15.14 3.63
N TRP A 59 -22.76 14.58 4.82
CA TRP A 59 -21.56 13.92 5.30
C TRP A 59 -21.56 12.44 4.89
N VAL A 60 -20.44 11.93 4.41
CA VAL A 60 -20.30 10.54 3.96
C VAL A 60 -18.93 9.98 4.40
N ASN A 61 -18.87 8.71 4.78
CA ASN A 61 -17.60 8.03 4.96
C ASN A 61 -16.89 7.90 3.60
N PRO A 62 -15.67 8.42 3.42
CA PRO A 62 -14.95 8.36 2.15
C PRO A 62 -14.36 6.97 1.84
N CYS A 63 -14.32 6.09 2.83
CA CYS A 63 -13.73 4.77 2.71
C CYS A 63 -14.77 3.76 2.21
N VAL A 64 -14.47 3.11 1.09
CA VAL A 64 -15.37 2.16 0.45
C VAL A 64 -15.43 0.86 1.25
N PRO A 65 -16.61 0.39 1.67
CA PRO A 65 -16.78 -0.92 2.31
C PRO A 65 -16.36 -2.07 1.38
N SER A 66 -15.76 -3.12 1.93
CA SER A 66 -15.47 -4.35 1.19
C SER A 66 -15.44 -5.55 2.13
N GLY A 67 -15.95 -6.68 1.66
CA GLY A 67 -15.99 -7.92 2.43
C GLY A 67 -16.77 -7.78 3.74
N GLN A 68 -16.10 -8.08 4.87
CA GLN A 68 -16.71 -8.01 6.21
C GLN A 68 -16.61 -6.64 6.86
N VAL A 69 -15.91 -5.68 6.23
CA VAL A 69 -15.72 -4.33 6.76
C VAL A 69 -16.78 -3.40 6.18
N SER A 70 -17.88 -3.22 6.91
CA SER A 70 -19.04 -2.40 6.47
C SER A 70 -18.81 -0.90 6.70
N SER A 71 -18.03 -0.51 7.70
CA SER A 71 -17.67 0.87 8.01
C SER A 71 -16.15 0.97 8.17
N PRO A 72 -15.39 1.10 7.07
CA PRO A 72 -13.95 1.18 7.14
C PRO A 72 -13.50 2.46 7.84
N ARG A 73 -12.48 2.33 8.69
CA ARG A 73 -11.81 3.42 9.37
C ARG A 73 -10.65 3.94 8.54
N ALA A 74 -9.99 4.98 9.02
CA ALA A 74 -8.81 5.53 8.37
C ALA A 74 -7.66 5.69 9.37
N LEU A 75 -6.42 5.57 8.87
CA LEU A 75 -5.21 6.00 9.59
C LEU A 75 -4.86 7.43 9.19
N ALA A 76 -4.38 8.22 10.13
CA ALA A 76 -3.68 9.46 9.80
C ALA A 76 -2.23 9.12 9.45
N VAL A 77 -1.80 9.38 8.22
CA VAL A 77 -0.47 9.03 7.72
C VAL A 77 0.24 10.28 7.23
N ARG A 78 1.43 10.54 7.74
CA ARG A 78 2.24 11.70 7.34
C ARG A 78 2.58 11.64 5.85
N GLY A 79 2.39 12.77 5.18
CA GLY A 79 2.64 12.93 3.74
C GLY A 79 1.35 13.04 2.93
N VAL A 80 1.53 13.36 1.67
CA VAL A 80 0.47 13.48 0.66
C VAL A 80 0.83 12.56 -0.49
N TRP A 81 -0.15 11.88 -1.06
CA TRP A 81 0.02 11.06 -2.27
C TRP A 81 -0.62 11.78 -3.44
N ASP A 82 0.15 11.92 -4.51
CA ASP A 82 -0.32 12.51 -5.75
C ASP A 82 -1.12 11.49 -6.60
N GLU A 83 -1.59 11.91 -7.76
CA GLU A 83 -2.37 11.08 -8.69
C GLU A 83 -1.60 9.85 -9.20
N THR A 84 -0.26 9.95 -9.25
CA THR A 84 0.59 8.81 -9.61
C THR A 84 0.78 7.83 -8.46
N GLY A 85 0.26 8.15 -7.26
CA GLY A 85 0.47 7.38 -6.05
C GLY A 85 1.87 7.53 -5.46
N ALA A 86 2.63 8.55 -5.85
CA ALA A 86 3.91 8.89 -5.24
C ALA A 86 3.68 9.73 -3.97
N ARG A 87 4.42 9.37 -2.91
CA ARG A 87 4.39 10.10 -1.65
C ARG A 87 5.23 11.36 -1.74
N GLN A 88 4.65 12.45 -1.26
CA GLN A 88 5.33 13.73 -1.09
C GLN A 88 5.37 14.09 0.40
N ASP A 89 6.54 14.45 0.90
CA ASP A 89 6.71 14.87 2.29
C ASP A 89 6.45 16.39 2.39
N VAL A 90 5.19 16.74 2.58
CA VAL A 90 4.75 18.12 2.75
C VAL A 90 4.65 18.43 4.23
N ASN A 91 5.44 19.40 4.70
CA ASN A 91 5.49 19.74 6.13
C ASN A 91 4.11 20.15 6.67
N GLY A 92 3.72 19.54 7.78
CA GLY A 92 2.44 19.79 8.44
C GLY A 92 1.23 19.15 7.76
N SER A 93 1.42 18.38 6.68
CA SER A 93 0.36 17.68 5.98
C SER A 93 0.34 16.19 6.30
N PHE A 94 -0.86 15.61 6.29
CA PHE A 94 -1.09 14.18 6.43
C PHE A 94 -2.30 13.76 5.58
N THR A 95 -2.37 12.47 5.32
CA THR A 95 -3.48 11.85 4.59
C THR A 95 -4.27 10.94 5.52
N PHE A 96 -5.59 11.00 5.47
CA PHE A 96 -6.42 9.94 6.00
C PHE A 96 -6.46 8.78 5.01
N ALA A 97 -5.76 7.71 5.36
CA ALA A 97 -5.66 6.52 4.54
C ALA A 97 -6.69 5.48 4.98
N CYS A 98 -7.61 5.14 4.09
CA CYS A 98 -8.66 4.15 4.36
C CYS A 98 -8.08 2.77 4.73
N GLU A 99 -8.66 2.12 5.72
CA GLU A 99 -8.24 0.82 6.29
C GLU A 99 -8.00 -0.27 5.22
N LEU A 100 -8.82 -0.30 4.19
CA LEU A 100 -8.69 -1.25 3.09
C LEU A 100 -7.74 -0.79 1.98
N GLY A 101 -7.22 0.43 2.06
CA GLY A 101 -6.30 1.00 1.08
C GLY A 101 -4.85 0.56 1.28
N ALA A 102 -4.04 0.65 0.23
CA ALA A 102 -2.63 0.22 0.26
C ALA A 102 -1.79 0.99 1.29
N ILE A 103 -2.03 2.30 1.45
CA ILE A 103 -1.28 3.15 2.39
C ILE A 103 -1.47 2.67 3.83
N ALA A 104 -2.72 2.46 4.27
CA ALA A 104 -3.00 1.98 5.62
C ALA A 104 -2.50 0.55 5.81
N LYS A 105 -2.74 -0.34 4.85
CA LYS A 105 -2.26 -1.73 4.90
C LYS A 105 -0.75 -1.81 5.09
N CYS A 106 0.04 -1.03 4.35
CA CYS A 106 1.49 -1.04 4.48
C CYS A 106 1.97 -0.57 5.85
N SER A 107 1.26 0.39 6.49
CA SER A 107 1.53 0.76 7.87
C SER A 107 1.26 -0.40 8.84
N THR A 108 0.10 -1.08 8.71
CA THR A 108 -0.25 -2.23 9.57
C THR A 108 0.63 -3.44 9.32
N TRP A 109 1.19 -3.59 8.13
CA TRP A 109 2.12 -4.67 7.79
C TRP A 109 3.54 -4.44 8.31
N GLY A 110 3.83 -3.30 8.98
CA GLY A 110 5.09 -3.06 9.68
C GLY A 110 5.91 -1.90 9.14
N TYR A 111 5.59 -1.34 7.97
CA TYR A 111 6.31 -0.20 7.41
C TYR A 111 5.71 1.11 7.89
N LYS A 112 6.24 1.67 8.97
CA LYS A 112 5.72 2.89 9.60
C LYS A 112 6.27 4.14 8.89
N PRO A 113 5.46 4.90 8.12
CA PRO A 113 5.96 6.01 7.30
C PRO A 113 6.43 7.24 8.10
N TRP A 114 6.13 7.30 9.38
CA TRP A 114 6.66 8.32 10.30
C TRP A 114 8.05 8.00 10.83
N ASP A 115 8.51 6.76 10.72
CA ASP A 115 9.91 6.41 10.89
C ASP A 115 10.65 6.71 9.58
N SER A 116 11.62 7.63 9.63
CA SER A 116 12.38 8.06 8.46
C SER A 116 13.15 6.91 7.78
N LYS A 117 13.46 5.84 8.53
CA LYS A 117 14.13 4.66 7.99
C LYS A 117 13.19 3.76 7.19
N MET A 118 11.89 3.86 7.46
CA MET A 118 10.85 3.03 6.84
C MET A 118 10.02 3.76 5.79
N ALA A 119 10.18 5.07 5.64
CA ALA A 119 9.37 5.87 4.72
C ALA A 119 9.45 5.36 3.27
N ASP A 120 10.66 5.02 2.80
CA ASP A 120 10.87 4.46 1.45
C ASP A 120 10.30 3.04 1.32
N LEU A 121 10.48 2.21 2.36
CA LEU A 121 9.89 0.86 2.38
C LEU A 121 8.36 0.92 2.40
N HIS A 122 7.79 1.86 3.15
CA HIS A 122 6.34 2.09 3.12
C HIS A 122 5.86 2.46 1.71
N GLN A 123 6.53 3.38 1.02
CA GLN A 123 6.17 3.77 -0.34
C GLN A 123 6.36 2.60 -1.32
N ALA A 124 7.44 1.83 -1.22
CA ALA A 124 7.65 0.62 -2.00
C ALA A 124 6.56 -0.42 -1.75
N CYS A 125 6.16 -0.60 -0.48
CA CYS A 125 5.04 -1.45 -0.11
C CYS A 125 3.72 -0.97 -0.73
N THR A 126 3.42 0.33 -0.78
CA THR A 126 2.20 0.82 -1.42
C THR A 126 2.17 0.51 -2.91
N ARG A 127 3.31 0.62 -3.61
CA ARG A 127 3.46 0.16 -5.00
C ARG A 127 3.22 -1.34 -5.13
N MET A 128 3.85 -2.13 -4.26
CA MET A 128 3.68 -3.58 -4.21
C MET A 128 2.23 -3.99 -3.96
N ALA A 129 1.55 -3.40 -2.97
CA ALA A 129 0.17 -3.73 -2.63
C ALA A 129 -0.78 -3.50 -3.81
N ARG A 130 -0.54 -2.47 -4.61
CA ARG A 130 -1.29 -2.14 -5.82
C ARG A 130 -0.84 -2.91 -7.06
N ALA A 131 0.32 -3.60 -7.02
CA ALA A 131 1.02 -4.11 -8.20
C ALA A 131 1.24 -3.00 -9.25
N ASP A 132 1.65 -1.83 -8.78
CA ASP A 132 1.93 -0.66 -9.62
C ASP A 132 3.37 -0.77 -10.17
N TYR A 133 3.53 -1.63 -11.18
CA TYR A 133 4.84 -1.97 -11.72
C TYR A 133 5.57 -0.78 -12.32
N CYS A 134 4.85 0.08 -12.99
CA CYS A 134 5.40 1.28 -13.62
C CYS A 134 5.62 2.45 -12.65
N GLY A 135 4.96 2.45 -11.49
CA GLY A 135 5.02 3.54 -10.52
C GLY A 135 4.27 4.79 -10.97
N ASP A 136 3.25 4.64 -11.79
CA ASP A 136 2.44 5.71 -12.36
C ASP A 136 1.00 5.75 -11.82
N GLY A 137 0.74 4.97 -10.75
CA GLY A 137 -0.56 4.90 -10.08
C GLY A 137 -1.51 3.86 -10.65
N ARG A 138 -1.20 3.20 -11.76
CA ARG A 138 -2.03 2.12 -12.29
C ARG A 138 -1.97 0.90 -11.40
N SER A 139 -3.13 0.31 -11.13
CA SER A 139 -3.24 -0.85 -10.24
C SER A 139 -3.47 -2.13 -11.03
N GLU A 140 -2.52 -3.07 -10.91
CA GLU A 140 -2.59 -4.41 -11.50
C GLU A 140 -2.96 -5.48 -10.45
N THR A 141 -3.67 -5.09 -9.39
CA THR A 141 -4.17 -6.00 -8.34
C THR A 141 -5.70 -6.03 -8.31
N LYS A 142 -6.24 -6.98 -7.60
CA LYS A 142 -7.67 -7.09 -7.25
C LYS A 142 -7.81 -7.54 -5.79
N ASP A 143 -8.98 -7.38 -5.22
CA ASP A 143 -9.28 -7.87 -3.90
C ASP A 143 -9.05 -9.38 -3.80
N ASN A 144 -8.66 -9.83 -2.61
CA ASN A 144 -8.38 -11.24 -2.29
C ASN A 144 -7.16 -11.84 -3.01
N ASN A 145 -6.29 -11.05 -3.64
CA ASN A 145 -4.98 -11.55 -4.02
C ASN A 145 -4.16 -11.86 -2.75
N ILE A 146 -3.62 -13.06 -2.69
CA ILE A 146 -2.76 -13.50 -1.59
C ILE A 146 -1.32 -13.11 -1.92
N ILE A 147 -0.73 -12.35 -1.01
CA ILE A 147 0.60 -11.77 -1.13
C ILE A 147 1.38 -12.11 0.14
N ASP A 148 2.59 -12.60 0.00
CA ASP A 148 3.60 -12.67 1.04
C ASP A 148 4.68 -11.64 0.70
N MET A 149 4.93 -10.71 1.61
CA MET A 149 5.93 -9.67 1.44
C MET A 149 7.04 -9.82 2.46
N TYR A 150 8.22 -9.38 2.10
CA TYR A 150 9.42 -9.40 2.94
C TYR A 150 10.41 -8.34 2.45
N ASP A 151 11.43 -8.05 3.26
CA ASP A 151 12.47 -7.10 2.92
C ASP A 151 13.87 -7.59 3.32
N GLY A 152 14.89 -7.01 2.71
CA GLY A 152 16.29 -7.35 2.99
C GLY A 152 16.84 -6.73 4.28
N MET A 153 16.03 -5.95 5.02
CA MET A 153 16.41 -5.31 6.27
C MET A 153 15.94 -6.07 7.52
N GLY A 154 15.05 -7.07 7.32
CA GLY A 154 14.52 -7.89 8.41
C GLY A 154 13.42 -7.19 9.22
N HIS A 155 12.75 -6.17 8.67
CA HIS A 155 11.55 -5.58 9.30
C HIS A 155 10.33 -6.47 9.11
N VAL A 156 10.23 -7.07 7.93
CA VAL A 156 9.21 -8.05 7.58
C VAL A 156 9.90 -9.26 6.99
N GLU A 157 9.69 -10.41 7.62
CA GLU A 157 10.30 -11.67 7.19
C GLU A 157 9.39 -12.44 6.24
N ARG A 158 10.00 -13.19 5.33
CA ARG A 158 9.33 -14.11 4.43
C ARG A 158 8.61 -15.21 5.21
N GLU A 159 7.32 -15.43 4.92
CA GLU A 159 6.57 -16.52 5.56
C GLU A 159 7.08 -17.89 5.09
N THR A 160 7.47 -18.72 6.03
CA THR A 160 8.00 -20.07 5.76
C THR A 160 7.05 -21.19 6.19
N ARG A 161 5.97 -20.84 6.90
CA ARG A 161 5.03 -21.81 7.49
C ARG A 161 3.75 -21.88 6.68
N GLU A 162 3.19 -23.08 6.58
CA GLU A 162 1.82 -23.27 6.12
C GLU A 162 0.85 -22.68 7.15
N THR A 163 -0.03 -21.82 6.69
CA THR A 163 -1.11 -21.25 7.51
C THR A 163 -2.46 -21.45 6.81
N PRO A 164 -3.59 -21.30 7.51
CA PRO A 164 -4.91 -21.43 6.87
C PRO A 164 -5.13 -20.46 5.71
N GLY A 165 -4.41 -19.31 5.69
CA GLY A 165 -4.52 -18.28 4.65
C GLY A 165 -3.39 -18.28 3.63
N PHE A 166 -2.27 -18.99 3.89
CA PHE A 166 -1.09 -18.91 3.03
C PHE A 166 -0.29 -20.22 3.00
N SER A 167 0.11 -20.62 1.80
CA SER A 167 0.99 -21.76 1.55
C SER A 167 2.26 -21.30 0.82
N PRO A 168 3.43 -21.36 1.48
CA PRO A 168 4.71 -20.95 0.87
C PRO A 168 5.02 -21.70 -0.42
N SER A 169 4.66 -22.99 -0.50
CA SER A 169 4.90 -23.84 -1.67
C SER A 169 4.07 -23.46 -2.91
N ARG A 170 3.00 -22.69 -2.73
CA ARG A 170 2.11 -22.22 -3.80
C ARG A 170 2.45 -20.80 -4.29
N ALA A 171 3.20 -20.05 -3.50
CA ALA A 171 3.56 -18.68 -3.82
C ALA A 171 4.88 -18.64 -4.60
N THR A 172 4.91 -17.91 -5.69
CA THR A 172 6.11 -17.70 -6.50
C THR A 172 6.51 -16.24 -6.47
N PHE A 173 7.82 -15.95 -6.63
CA PHE A 173 8.33 -14.60 -6.68
C PHE A 173 7.62 -13.78 -7.76
N GLU A 174 7.22 -12.58 -7.42
CA GLU A 174 6.54 -11.65 -8.33
C GLU A 174 7.47 -10.50 -8.72
N ALA A 175 7.93 -9.73 -7.73
CA ALA A 175 8.74 -8.55 -7.98
C ALA A 175 9.52 -8.10 -6.74
N ALA A 176 10.54 -7.26 -7.00
CA ALA A 176 11.16 -6.40 -6.02
C ALA A 176 10.77 -4.95 -6.27
N TRP A 177 10.57 -4.15 -5.23
CA TRP A 177 9.91 -2.86 -5.28
C TRP A 177 10.72 -1.74 -4.66
N THR A 178 10.67 -0.59 -5.31
CA THR A 178 11.16 0.70 -4.83
C THR A 178 10.00 1.69 -4.67
N PRO A 179 10.22 2.87 -4.09
CA PRO A 179 9.21 3.94 -4.06
C PRO A 179 8.66 4.32 -5.43
N GLU A 180 9.44 4.13 -6.50
CA GLU A 180 9.07 4.49 -7.87
C GLU A 180 8.41 3.33 -8.64
N GLY A 181 8.05 2.21 -8.01
CA GLY A 181 7.47 1.03 -8.64
C GLY A 181 8.39 -0.18 -8.66
N ALA A 182 8.11 -1.18 -9.49
CA ALA A 182 8.96 -2.35 -9.57
C ALA A 182 10.38 -2.01 -10.03
N TRP A 183 11.36 -2.49 -9.28
CA TRP A 183 12.76 -2.47 -9.67
C TRP A 183 13.09 -3.68 -10.55
N CYS A 184 12.51 -4.80 -10.21
CA CYS A 184 12.69 -6.06 -10.90
C CYS A 184 11.37 -6.83 -10.88
N LEU A 185 11.07 -7.51 -11.97
CA LEU A 185 9.80 -8.18 -12.20
C LEU A 185 10.04 -9.54 -12.83
N ALA A 186 9.56 -10.60 -12.18
CA ALA A 186 9.57 -11.96 -12.72
C ALA A 186 8.26 -12.30 -13.43
N ARG A 187 7.13 -11.86 -12.89
CA ARG A 187 5.80 -12.05 -13.47
C ARG A 187 4.83 -10.99 -12.96
N THR A 188 3.69 -10.86 -13.62
CA THR A 188 2.60 -10.00 -13.18
C THR A 188 1.58 -10.77 -12.35
N ARG A 189 0.87 -10.07 -11.47
CA ARG A 189 -0.16 -10.64 -10.57
C ARG A 189 -1.41 -11.09 -11.30
N LYS A 190 -1.74 -10.43 -12.41
CA LYS A 190 -2.94 -10.71 -13.22
C LYS A 190 -2.65 -11.46 -14.52
N ASN A 191 -1.44 -11.99 -14.72
CA ASN A 191 -0.97 -12.55 -15.99
C ASN A 191 -0.92 -11.57 -17.15
N THR A 192 -0.87 -10.27 -16.91
CA THR A 192 -0.53 -9.28 -17.92
C THR A 192 0.84 -9.65 -18.50
N PRO A 193 0.99 -9.77 -19.83
CA PRO A 193 2.28 -10.09 -20.44
C PRO A 193 3.35 -9.06 -20.07
N LEU A 194 4.59 -9.52 -19.82
CA LEU A 194 5.69 -8.61 -19.44
C LEU A 194 5.99 -7.58 -20.54
N GLU A 195 5.80 -7.95 -21.80
CA GLU A 195 5.90 -7.03 -22.94
C GLU A 195 4.89 -5.89 -22.87
N GLU A 196 3.69 -6.16 -22.37
CA GLU A 196 2.68 -5.12 -22.17
C GLU A 196 3.08 -4.15 -21.07
N VAL A 197 3.65 -4.63 -19.96
CA VAL A 197 4.23 -3.77 -18.92
C VAL A 197 5.35 -2.89 -19.48
N MET A 198 6.22 -3.46 -20.35
CA MET A 198 7.27 -2.67 -21.00
C MET A 198 6.71 -1.59 -21.94
N GLN A 199 5.59 -1.84 -22.60
CA GLN A 199 4.90 -0.85 -23.43
C GLN A 199 4.22 0.23 -22.62
N GLN A 200 3.70 -0.10 -21.45
CA GLN A 200 3.05 0.84 -20.55
C GLN A 200 4.03 1.87 -19.94
N CYS A 201 5.28 1.47 -19.71
CA CYS A 201 6.33 2.34 -19.19
C CYS A 201 7.63 2.17 -20.02
N PRO A 202 7.65 2.70 -21.24
CA PRO A 202 8.74 2.50 -22.18
C PRO A 202 10.06 3.04 -21.64
N GLY A 203 11.12 2.26 -21.84
CA GLY A 203 12.47 2.61 -21.41
C GLY A 203 12.75 2.41 -19.91
N ARG A 204 11.76 2.00 -19.11
CA ARG A 204 11.93 1.73 -17.67
C ARG A 204 12.60 0.40 -17.40
N PHE A 205 12.19 -0.63 -18.12
CA PHE A 205 12.70 -1.98 -17.97
C PHE A 205 13.52 -2.41 -19.17
N GLU A 206 14.44 -3.31 -18.94
CA GLU A 206 15.13 -4.11 -19.95
C GLU A 206 14.93 -5.59 -19.66
N LYS A 207 14.99 -6.43 -20.71
CA LYS A 207 14.94 -7.89 -20.54
C LYS A 207 16.23 -8.34 -19.90
N SER A 208 16.14 -8.94 -18.73
CA SER A 208 17.25 -9.51 -17.99
C SER A 208 16.72 -10.54 -17.01
N GLU A 209 17.60 -11.45 -16.63
CA GLU A 209 17.39 -12.32 -15.49
C GLU A 209 18.39 -11.91 -14.42
N LYS A 210 17.92 -11.63 -13.23
CA LYS A 210 18.76 -11.25 -12.10
C LYS A 210 18.36 -12.07 -10.88
N ASP A 211 19.31 -12.80 -10.34
CA ASP A 211 19.15 -13.47 -9.07
C ASP A 211 19.21 -12.44 -7.93
N LEU A 212 18.18 -12.40 -7.09
CA LEU A 212 18.09 -11.55 -5.91
C LEU A 212 18.27 -12.35 -4.60
N GLY A 213 18.99 -13.43 -4.61
CA GLY A 213 19.13 -14.34 -3.48
C GLY A 213 17.96 -15.34 -3.40
N ASP A 214 17.86 -16.14 -2.41
CA ASP A 214 16.80 -17.13 -2.13
C ASP A 214 16.03 -17.72 -3.34
N GLY A 215 16.59 -17.71 -4.54
CA GLY A 215 15.97 -18.19 -5.78
C GLY A 215 14.99 -17.20 -6.44
N ASP A 216 14.96 -15.96 -6.00
CA ASP A 216 14.18 -14.89 -6.64
C ASP A 216 14.89 -14.43 -7.92
N VAL A 217 14.26 -14.63 -9.06
CA VAL A 217 14.84 -14.33 -10.40
C VAL A 217 13.99 -13.30 -11.12
N CYS A 218 14.63 -12.23 -11.59
CA CYS A 218 13.99 -11.16 -12.34
C CYS A 218 14.09 -11.39 -13.84
N THR A 219 12.95 -11.37 -14.54
CA THR A 219 12.88 -11.40 -16.00
C THR A 219 13.02 -10.00 -16.61
N LEU A 220 12.43 -9.01 -15.96
CA LEU A 220 12.64 -7.60 -16.29
C LEU A 220 13.37 -6.91 -15.14
N ALA A 221 14.30 -6.02 -15.45
CA ALA A 221 14.99 -5.21 -14.46
C ALA A 221 15.05 -3.74 -14.90
N ARG A 222 15.09 -2.83 -13.92
CA ARG A 222 15.36 -1.41 -14.18
C ARG A 222 16.85 -1.23 -14.51
N LYS A 223 17.13 -0.25 -15.38
CA LYS A 223 18.49 0.10 -15.79
C LYS A 223 19.35 0.71 -14.66
N VAL A 224 18.71 1.19 -13.61
CA VAL A 224 19.38 1.84 -12.48
C VAL A 224 19.58 0.82 -11.36
N ASP A 225 20.80 0.75 -10.85
CA ASP A 225 21.13 -0.07 -9.68
C ASP A 225 20.37 0.43 -8.46
N ALA A 226 19.68 -0.48 -7.77
CA ALA A 226 19.05 -0.24 -6.49
C ALA A 226 19.83 -0.94 -5.38
N ASN A 227 19.86 -0.34 -4.19
CA ASN A 227 20.39 -1.03 -3.01
C ASN A 227 19.42 -2.12 -2.59
N GLU A 228 19.74 -3.38 -2.87
CA GLU A 228 18.90 -4.55 -2.65
C GLU A 228 18.38 -4.67 -1.21
N ARG A 229 19.12 -4.18 -0.23
CA ARG A 229 18.67 -4.16 1.18
C ARG A 229 17.50 -3.24 1.46
N ARG A 230 17.21 -2.28 0.58
CA ARG A 230 16.08 -1.34 0.69
C ARG A 230 14.89 -1.73 -0.18
N LEU A 231 14.93 -2.91 -0.79
CA LEU A 231 13.82 -3.39 -1.60
C LEU A 231 12.80 -4.12 -0.73
N VAL A 232 11.54 -3.86 -1.02
CA VAL A 232 10.44 -4.74 -0.61
C VAL A 232 10.27 -5.80 -1.68
N HIS A 233 10.22 -7.06 -1.27
CA HIS A 233 10.00 -8.19 -2.16
C HIS A 233 8.61 -8.76 -1.94
N ASN A 234 8.06 -9.43 -2.93
CA ASN A 234 6.87 -10.22 -2.70
C ASN A 234 6.81 -11.50 -3.54
N ARG A 235 6.09 -12.46 -2.97
CA ARG A 235 5.54 -13.62 -3.66
C ARG A 235 4.02 -13.49 -3.69
N SER A 236 3.39 -14.04 -4.71
CA SER A 236 1.94 -14.15 -4.76
C SER A 236 1.53 -15.46 -5.41
N TYR A 237 0.26 -15.84 -5.24
CA TYR A 237 -0.23 -17.00 -5.96
C TYR A 237 -0.40 -16.68 -7.43
N PRO A 238 0.10 -17.56 -8.34
CA PRO A 238 -0.20 -17.45 -9.75
C PRO A 238 -1.72 -17.48 -9.98
N PRO A 239 -2.23 -16.70 -10.94
CA PRO A 239 -3.68 -16.61 -11.21
C PRO A 239 -4.36 -17.95 -11.45
N GLU A 240 -3.67 -18.92 -12.03
CA GLU A 240 -4.17 -20.28 -12.27
C GLU A 240 -4.53 -21.01 -10.96
N MET A 241 -3.89 -20.66 -9.87
CA MET A 241 -4.16 -21.26 -8.56
C MET A 241 -5.33 -20.61 -7.83
N LEU A 242 -5.73 -19.40 -8.22
CA LEU A 242 -6.87 -18.68 -7.63
C LEU A 242 -8.21 -19.17 -8.18
N THR A 243 -8.21 -19.85 -9.32
CA THR A 243 -9.43 -20.33 -10.02
C THR A 243 -9.86 -21.75 -9.61
N ARG A 244 -9.05 -22.48 -8.83
CA ARG A 244 -9.43 -23.81 -8.35
C ARG A 244 -10.22 -23.67 -7.05
N PRO A 245 -11.52 -24.09 -7.01
CA PRO A 245 -12.24 -24.21 -5.76
C PRO A 245 -11.48 -25.19 -4.87
N SER A 246 -11.30 -24.84 -3.60
CA SER A 246 -10.83 -25.76 -2.58
C SER A 246 -11.78 -26.95 -2.53
N ILE A 247 -11.35 -28.07 -3.06
CA ILE A 247 -12.05 -29.34 -2.86
C ILE A 247 -11.81 -29.68 -1.38
N SER A 248 -12.78 -29.32 -0.54
CA SER A 248 -12.87 -29.85 0.82
C SER A 248 -13.08 -31.36 0.73
N ARG A 249 -12.10 -32.13 1.17
CA ARG A 249 -12.30 -33.53 1.57
C ARG A 249 -12.64 -33.58 3.04
#